data_b2ecbb936593aa6cb70c4b3bfb42f64a
#
_entry.id   b2ecbb936593aa6cb70c4b3bfb42f64a
#
_cell.length_a   1.000
_cell.length_b   1.000
_cell.length_c   1.000
_cell.angle_alpha   90.00
_cell.angle_beta   90.00
_cell.angle_gamma   90.00
#
_symmetry.space_group_name_H-M   'P 1'
#
loop_
_entity.id
_entity.type
_entity.pdbx_description
1 polymer ?
#
loop_
_entity_poly.entity_id
_entity_poly.type
_entity_poly.pdbx_seq_one_letter_code
_entity_poly.pdbx_strand_id
1 'polypeptide(L)'
;MITSIAHTTIYVLNQDSALDFYKNKLGFEVGDDMKVEGDFRWLTVHPKSNPQLQLVLAEPKEGPMFTKESAEKIRSLIEEGAFGAGVFETDDCQKTYQELEGKGVEFIQPPTEQLYGIEAMALDNSGNWFSLVERVNT
;
A
#
# COMPACT_ATOMS: atom_id res chain seq x y z
N MET A 1 -19.67 20.41 -1.10
CA MET A 1 -18.39 20.27 -1.86
C MET A 1 -17.45 19.33 -1.12
N ILE A 2 -16.70 18.53 -1.86
CA ILE A 2 -15.66 17.68 -1.30
C ILE A 2 -14.52 18.57 -0.81
N THR A 3 -14.03 18.35 0.40
CA THR A 3 -13.00 19.17 1.02
C THR A 3 -11.62 18.52 1.06
N SER A 4 -11.55 17.19 1.04
CA SER A 4 -10.27 16.48 1.07
C SER A 4 -10.47 15.01 0.73
N ILE A 5 -9.36 14.29 0.60
CA ILE A 5 -9.34 12.83 0.54
C ILE A 5 -8.92 12.34 1.91
N ALA A 6 -9.84 11.70 2.64
CA ALA A 6 -9.56 11.19 3.99
C ALA A 6 -8.92 9.81 3.95
N HIS A 7 -9.43 8.95 3.08
CA HIS A 7 -9.01 7.55 2.96
C HIS A 7 -8.95 7.13 1.51
N THR A 8 -8.05 6.21 1.21
CA THR A 8 -8.08 5.46 -0.04
C THR A 8 -7.85 3.98 0.30
N THR A 9 -8.25 3.07 -0.56
CA THR A 9 -8.22 1.64 -0.25
C THR A 9 -7.13 0.93 -1.04
N ILE A 10 -6.36 0.10 -0.34
CA ILE A 10 -5.48 -0.88 -0.95
C ILE A 10 -6.09 -2.24 -0.66
N TYR A 11 -6.44 -2.98 -1.72
CA TYR A 11 -6.96 -4.33 -1.56
C TYR A 11 -5.80 -5.30 -1.36
N VAL A 12 -5.89 -6.10 -0.30
CA VAL A 12 -4.84 -7.04 0.11
C VAL A 12 -5.43 -8.44 0.21
N LEU A 13 -4.57 -9.45 0.16
CA LEU A 13 -5.02 -10.84 0.23
C LEU A 13 -5.32 -11.26 1.68
N ASN A 14 -4.60 -10.70 2.64
CA ASN A 14 -4.77 -11.00 4.06
C ASN A 14 -4.42 -9.78 4.89
N GLN A 15 -5.34 -9.34 5.74
CA GLN A 15 -5.16 -8.12 6.54
C GLN A 15 -4.04 -8.22 7.57
N ASP A 16 -3.89 -9.35 8.25
CA ASP A 16 -2.85 -9.50 9.27
C ASP A 16 -1.45 -9.43 8.66
N SER A 17 -1.21 -10.15 7.58
CA SER A 17 0.10 -10.12 6.92
C SER A 17 0.36 -8.79 6.22
N ALA A 18 -0.68 -8.13 5.71
CA ALA A 18 -0.56 -6.79 5.14
C ALA A 18 -0.20 -5.76 6.22
N LEU A 19 -0.84 -5.84 7.38
CA LEU A 19 -0.51 -4.96 8.51
C LEU A 19 0.95 -5.13 8.92
N ASP A 20 1.42 -6.36 9.01
CA ASP A 20 2.81 -6.65 9.33
C ASP A 20 3.76 -6.02 8.31
N PHE A 21 3.44 -6.14 7.03
CA PHE A 21 4.24 -5.56 5.95
C PHE A 21 4.29 -4.03 6.04
N TYR A 22 3.14 -3.37 6.06
CA TYR A 22 3.08 -1.90 6.05
C TYR A 22 3.65 -1.30 7.34
N LYS A 23 3.40 -1.92 8.47
CA LYS A 23 3.89 -1.44 9.76
C LYS A 23 5.38 -1.75 9.96
N ASN A 24 5.76 -3.01 9.83
CA ASN A 24 7.09 -3.46 10.24
C ASN A 24 8.15 -3.34 9.14
N LYS A 25 7.76 -3.39 7.88
CA LYS A 25 8.70 -3.20 6.76
C LYS A 25 8.70 -1.77 6.25
N LEU A 26 7.53 -1.20 5.96
CA LEU A 26 7.46 0.16 5.44
C LEU A 26 7.49 1.25 6.53
N GLY A 27 7.30 0.89 7.79
CA GLY A 27 7.36 1.85 8.90
C GLY A 27 6.10 2.69 9.07
N PHE A 28 4.97 2.26 8.51
CA PHE A 28 3.70 2.96 8.68
C PHE A 28 3.16 2.75 10.09
N GLU A 29 2.32 3.67 10.53
CA GLU A 29 1.60 3.57 11.80
C GLU A 29 0.17 3.12 11.56
N VAL A 30 -0.40 2.42 12.54
CA VAL A 30 -1.82 2.04 12.51
C VAL A 30 -2.66 3.25 12.85
N GLY A 31 -3.63 3.55 12.01
CA GLY A 31 -4.63 4.58 12.32
C GLY A 31 -5.76 3.96 13.14
N ASP A 32 -6.55 3.11 12.50
CA ASP A 32 -7.65 2.39 13.13
C ASP A 32 -7.47 0.90 12.91
N ASP A 33 -7.89 0.12 13.89
CA ASP A 33 -7.97 -1.33 13.77
C ASP A 33 -9.12 -1.81 14.66
N MET A 34 -10.28 -2.03 14.06
CA MET A 34 -11.47 -2.42 14.81
C MET A 34 -12.37 -3.34 14.01
N LYS A 35 -13.03 -4.25 14.69
CA LYS A 35 -14.09 -5.05 14.08
C LYS A 35 -15.38 -4.28 14.21
N VAL A 36 -16.07 -4.12 13.07
CA VAL A 36 -17.40 -3.54 13.02
C VAL A 36 -18.39 -4.70 12.88
N GLU A 37 -19.66 -4.42 12.67
CA GLU A 37 -20.66 -5.46 12.58
C GLU A 37 -20.29 -6.60 11.62
N GLY A 38 -20.50 -7.85 12.05
CA GLY A 38 -20.13 -9.04 11.31
C GLY A 38 -18.63 -9.30 11.37
N ASP A 39 -18.08 -9.85 10.31
CA ASP A 39 -16.65 -10.15 10.20
C ASP A 39 -15.85 -9.03 9.54
N PHE A 40 -16.44 -7.84 9.47
CA PHE A 40 -15.78 -6.71 8.82
C PHE A 40 -14.77 -6.07 9.77
N ARG A 41 -13.51 -6.01 9.32
CA ARG A 41 -12.43 -5.34 10.05
C ARG A 41 -12.07 -4.04 9.34
N TRP A 42 -12.21 -2.94 10.05
CA TRP A 42 -11.78 -1.63 9.61
C TRP A 42 -10.33 -1.44 10.04
N LEU A 43 -9.43 -1.45 9.07
CA LEU A 43 -7.99 -1.37 9.33
C LEU A 43 -7.40 -0.28 8.45
N THR A 44 -6.73 0.71 9.06
CA THR A 44 -6.05 1.77 8.33
C THR A 44 -4.60 1.91 8.78
N VAL A 45 -3.75 2.34 7.85
CA VAL A 45 -2.36 2.66 8.12
C VAL A 45 -2.01 3.98 7.43
N HIS A 46 -0.96 4.64 7.92
CA HIS A 46 -0.48 5.90 7.34
C HIS A 46 1.01 6.07 7.62
N PRO A 47 1.76 6.82 6.78
CA PRO A 47 3.12 7.22 7.13
C PRO A 47 3.10 8.08 8.40
N LYS A 48 4.15 8.02 9.21
CA LYS A 48 4.23 8.78 10.47
C LYS A 48 3.99 10.27 10.29
N SER A 49 4.54 10.85 9.23
CA SER A 49 4.45 12.29 8.96
C SER A 49 3.19 12.70 8.20
N ASN A 50 2.31 11.76 7.86
CA ASN A 50 1.12 12.06 7.06
C ASN A 50 -0.11 11.30 7.55
N PRO A 51 -0.65 11.68 8.74
CA PRO A 51 -1.84 11.01 9.29
C PRO A 51 -3.16 11.46 8.65
N GLN A 52 -3.15 12.52 7.83
CA GLN A 52 -4.36 13.08 7.25
C GLN A 52 -4.96 12.19 6.16
N LEU A 53 -4.13 11.52 5.38
CA LEU A 53 -4.57 10.58 4.36
C LEU A 53 -4.23 9.17 4.83
N GLN A 54 -5.25 8.38 5.08
CA GLN A 54 -5.06 7.02 5.57
C GLN A 54 -5.39 5.99 4.50
N LEU A 55 -4.65 4.91 4.51
CA LEU A 55 -4.83 3.80 3.59
C LEU A 55 -5.63 2.70 4.29
N VAL A 56 -6.80 2.38 3.73
CA VAL A 56 -7.61 1.26 4.23
C VAL A 56 -7.03 -0.02 3.63
N LEU A 57 -6.64 -0.96 4.48
CA LEU A 57 -6.22 -2.29 4.04
C LEU A 57 -7.43 -3.21 4.12
N ALA A 58 -7.98 -3.57 2.98
CA ALA A 58 -9.22 -4.33 2.89
C ALA A 58 -9.05 -5.60 2.05
N GLU A 59 -9.70 -6.67 2.45
CA GLU A 59 -9.74 -7.90 1.66
C GLU A 59 -10.93 -7.87 0.71
N PRO A 60 -10.76 -8.23 -0.58
CA PRO A 60 -11.89 -8.36 -1.47
C PRO A 60 -12.73 -9.58 -1.04
N LYS A 61 -13.95 -9.32 -0.61
CA LYS A 61 -14.89 -10.36 -0.14
C LYS A 61 -16.28 -10.07 -0.65
N GLU A 62 -17.09 -11.12 -0.80
CA GLU A 62 -18.50 -10.97 -1.10
C GLU A 62 -19.17 -10.10 -0.03
N GLY A 63 -19.94 -9.13 -0.45
CA GLY A 63 -20.61 -8.19 0.43
C GLY A 63 -21.26 -7.06 -0.36
N PRO A 64 -21.53 -5.91 0.29
CA PRO A 64 -22.17 -4.78 -0.40
C PRO A 64 -21.36 -4.24 -1.59
N MET A 65 -20.03 -4.35 -1.56
CA MET A 65 -19.16 -3.77 -2.59
C MET A 65 -18.78 -4.77 -3.69
N PHE A 66 -18.80 -6.06 -3.40
CA PHE A 66 -18.36 -7.10 -4.32
C PHE A 66 -19.34 -8.26 -4.37
N THR A 67 -19.54 -8.80 -5.57
CA THR A 67 -20.07 -10.14 -5.70
C THR A 67 -18.95 -11.13 -5.40
N LYS A 68 -19.29 -12.38 -5.14
CA LYS A 68 -18.29 -13.45 -4.97
C LYS A 68 -17.35 -13.51 -6.17
N GLU A 69 -17.93 -13.43 -7.37
CA GLU A 69 -17.18 -13.50 -8.62
C GLU A 69 -16.21 -12.31 -8.78
N SER A 70 -16.67 -11.09 -8.52
CA SER A 70 -15.80 -9.91 -8.65
C SER A 70 -14.70 -9.89 -7.59
N ALA A 71 -14.99 -10.35 -6.37
CA ALA A 71 -13.97 -10.48 -5.33
C ALA A 71 -12.87 -11.46 -5.74
N GLU A 72 -13.23 -12.59 -6.32
CA GLU A 72 -12.26 -13.60 -6.82
C GLU A 72 -11.41 -13.04 -7.95
N LYS A 73 -11.99 -12.27 -8.87
CA LYS A 73 -11.25 -11.62 -9.96
C LYS A 73 -10.22 -10.64 -9.44
N ILE A 74 -10.59 -9.81 -8.46
CA ILE A 74 -9.66 -8.85 -7.85
C ILE A 74 -8.53 -9.58 -7.15
N ARG A 75 -8.83 -10.62 -6.38
CA ARG A 75 -7.79 -11.41 -5.71
C ARG A 75 -6.80 -11.99 -6.71
N SER A 76 -7.27 -12.53 -7.82
CA SER A 76 -6.41 -13.07 -8.88
C SER A 76 -5.50 -12.00 -9.48
N LEU A 77 -6.03 -10.82 -9.74
CA LEU A 77 -5.25 -9.72 -10.31
C LEU A 77 -4.17 -9.23 -9.33
N ILE A 78 -4.49 -9.18 -8.04
CA ILE A 78 -3.49 -8.84 -7.01
C ILE A 78 -2.37 -9.89 -7.00
N GLU A 79 -2.73 -11.16 -7.01
CA GLU A 79 -1.76 -12.28 -7.01
C GLU A 79 -0.83 -12.24 -8.22
N GLU A 80 -1.32 -11.80 -9.37
CA GLU A 80 -0.49 -11.66 -10.59
C GLU A 80 0.36 -10.39 -10.60
N GLY A 81 0.20 -9.49 -9.62
CA GLY A 81 0.92 -8.22 -9.62
C GLY A 81 0.33 -7.18 -10.55
N ALA A 82 -0.95 -7.30 -10.92
CA ALA A 82 -1.62 -6.38 -11.85
C ALA A 82 -2.24 -5.15 -11.18
N PHE A 83 -2.33 -5.14 -9.84
CA PHE A 83 -2.87 -4.01 -9.10
C PHE A 83 -1.77 -3.17 -8.48
N GLY A 84 -2.00 -1.85 -8.42
CA GLY A 84 -1.10 -0.91 -7.79
C GLY A 84 -1.62 -0.41 -6.46
N ALA A 85 -0.69 -0.16 -5.53
CA ALA A 85 -0.98 0.40 -4.22
C ALA A 85 -0.79 1.92 -4.17
N GLY A 86 -0.13 2.50 -5.16
CA GLY A 86 0.06 3.94 -5.26
C GLY A 86 1.52 4.36 -5.36
N VAL A 87 1.75 5.64 -5.11
CA VAL A 87 3.07 6.26 -5.13
C VAL A 87 3.39 6.77 -3.74
N PHE A 88 4.48 6.29 -3.16
CA PHE A 88 4.95 6.73 -1.84
C PHE A 88 6.19 7.61 -2.03
N GLU A 89 6.26 8.69 -1.25
CA GLU A 89 7.39 9.62 -1.31
C GLU A 89 8.42 9.29 -0.22
N THR A 90 9.69 9.56 -0.54
CA THR A 90 10.79 9.45 0.39
C THR A 90 11.76 10.62 0.16
N ASP A 91 12.51 10.96 1.19
CA ASP A 91 13.54 12.00 1.09
C ASP A 91 14.80 11.48 0.39
N ASP A 92 15.04 10.17 0.42
CA ASP A 92 16.23 9.54 -0.15
C ASP A 92 15.86 8.15 -0.68
N CYS A 93 15.65 8.08 -1.98
CA CYS A 93 15.19 6.86 -2.65
C CYS A 93 16.20 5.71 -2.53
N GLN A 94 17.48 6.01 -2.72
CA GLN A 94 18.53 4.99 -2.66
C GLN A 94 18.64 4.39 -1.26
N LYS A 95 18.63 5.25 -0.24
CA LYS A 95 18.72 4.81 1.15
C LYS A 95 17.51 3.98 1.55
N THR A 96 16.32 4.45 1.21
CA THR A 96 15.06 3.73 1.51
C THR A 96 15.01 2.40 0.78
N TYR A 97 15.43 2.37 -0.48
CA TYR A 97 15.53 1.14 -1.26
C TYR A 97 16.42 0.11 -0.54
N GLN A 98 17.60 0.51 -0.08
CA GLN A 98 18.51 -0.37 0.62
C GLN A 98 17.93 -0.90 1.93
N GLU A 99 17.29 -0.03 2.69
CA GLU A 99 16.65 -0.41 3.96
C GLU A 99 15.52 -1.42 3.74
N LEU A 100 14.66 -1.16 2.75
CA LEU A 100 13.52 -2.04 2.46
C LEU A 100 13.98 -3.37 1.86
N GLU A 101 14.96 -3.35 0.98
CA GLU A 101 15.51 -4.58 0.43
C GLU A 101 16.12 -5.44 1.54
N GLY A 102 16.81 -4.82 2.49
CA GLY A 102 17.35 -5.49 3.68
C GLY A 102 16.28 -6.13 4.56
N LYS A 103 15.06 -5.62 4.51
CA LYS A 103 13.90 -6.19 5.23
C LYS A 103 13.13 -7.22 4.41
N GLY A 104 13.60 -7.53 3.22
CA GLY A 104 12.97 -8.54 2.37
C GLY A 104 11.87 -8.03 1.45
N VAL A 105 11.76 -6.71 1.25
CA VAL A 105 10.82 -6.14 0.28
C VAL A 105 11.33 -6.46 -1.13
N GLU A 106 10.45 -6.99 -1.96
CA GLU A 106 10.77 -7.33 -3.34
C GLU A 106 10.68 -6.11 -4.23
N PHE A 107 11.77 -5.75 -4.90
CA PHE A 107 11.80 -4.66 -5.87
C PHE A 107 11.79 -5.21 -7.29
N ILE A 108 10.96 -4.61 -8.14
CA ILE A 108 10.89 -4.93 -9.57
C ILE A 108 11.67 -3.93 -10.41
N GLN A 109 12.03 -2.79 -9.82
CA GLN A 109 12.88 -1.79 -10.46
C GLN A 109 13.70 -1.10 -9.38
N PRO A 110 15.03 -1.04 -9.50
CA PRO A 110 15.89 -0.28 -8.57
C PRO A 110 15.72 1.22 -8.80
N PRO A 111 16.24 2.07 -7.89
CA PRO A 111 16.20 3.52 -8.07
C PRO A 111 16.74 3.92 -9.45
N THR A 112 15.94 4.65 -10.20
CA THR A 112 16.20 5.04 -11.58
C THR A 112 15.84 6.51 -11.75
N GLU A 113 16.69 7.27 -12.42
CA GLU A 113 16.40 8.68 -12.70
C GLU A 113 15.28 8.82 -13.70
N GLN A 114 14.33 9.70 -13.37
CA GLN A 114 13.21 10.08 -14.19
C GLN A 114 13.16 11.61 -14.26
N LEU A 115 12.29 12.15 -15.14
CA LEU A 115 12.13 13.61 -15.25
C LEU A 115 11.67 14.25 -13.94
N TYR A 116 10.90 13.52 -13.14
CA TYR A 116 10.29 14.01 -11.90
C TYR A 116 11.09 13.68 -10.65
N GLY A 117 12.18 12.97 -10.76
CA GLY A 117 13.00 12.57 -9.62
C GLY A 117 13.59 11.18 -9.77
N ILE A 118 13.83 10.52 -8.65
CA ILE A 118 14.35 9.15 -8.62
C ILE A 118 13.24 8.22 -8.19
N GLU A 119 12.99 7.17 -8.96
CA GLU A 119 11.91 6.23 -8.70
C GLU A 119 12.40 4.79 -8.64
N ALA A 120 11.95 4.07 -7.61
CA ALA A 120 12.05 2.61 -7.54
C ALA A 120 10.64 2.04 -7.55
N MET A 121 10.49 0.76 -7.89
CA MET A 121 9.20 0.08 -7.86
C MET A 121 9.33 -1.23 -7.12
N ALA A 122 8.37 -1.51 -6.24
CA ALA A 122 8.36 -2.68 -5.37
C ALA A 122 6.97 -3.31 -5.31
N LEU A 123 6.91 -4.48 -4.69
CA LEU A 123 5.67 -5.20 -4.43
C LEU A 123 5.41 -5.25 -2.92
N ASP A 124 4.15 -5.09 -2.53
CA ASP A 124 3.78 -5.42 -1.16
C ASP A 124 3.64 -6.94 -1.01
N ASN A 125 3.32 -7.42 0.18
CA ASN A 125 3.24 -8.85 0.46
C ASN A 125 2.08 -9.57 -0.24
N SER A 126 1.10 -8.81 -0.73
CA SER A 126 -0.02 -9.38 -1.50
C SER A 126 0.28 -9.46 -2.99
N GLY A 127 1.24 -8.67 -3.49
CA GLY A 127 1.57 -8.56 -4.89
C GLY A 127 1.21 -7.21 -5.51
N ASN A 128 0.69 -6.26 -4.73
CA ASN A 128 0.42 -4.91 -5.23
C ASN A 128 1.74 -4.19 -5.49
N TRP A 129 1.88 -3.61 -6.68
CA TRP A 129 3.05 -2.80 -6.97
C TRP A 129 2.88 -1.39 -6.42
N PHE A 130 3.98 -0.78 -5.98
CA PHE A 130 4.00 0.63 -5.59
C PHE A 130 5.28 1.28 -6.07
N SER A 131 5.19 2.59 -6.33
CA SER A 131 6.37 3.39 -6.64
C SER A 131 6.88 4.04 -5.38
N LEU A 132 8.20 4.16 -5.29
CA LEU A 132 8.89 4.89 -4.23
C LEU A 132 9.63 6.02 -4.92
N VAL A 133 9.27 7.27 -4.63
CA VAL A 133 9.75 8.43 -5.37
C VAL A 133 10.42 9.46 -4.46
N GLU A 134 11.61 9.87 -4.86
CA GLU A 134 12.28 11.05 -4.32
C GLU A 134 12.11 12.14 -5.37
N ARG A 135 11.30 13.15 -5.07
CA ARG A 135 11.00 14.21 -6.03
C ARG A 135 12.17 15.17 -6.22
N VAL A 136 12.27 15.70 -7.45
CA VAL A 136 13.20 16.82 -7.73
C VAL A 136 12.69 18.04 -6.99
N ASN A 137 13.57 18.69 -6.24
CA ASN A 137 13.25 19.98 -5.63
C ASN A 137 13.33 21.07 -6.70
N THR A 138 12.18 21.67 -7.00
CA THR A 138 12.12 22.81 -7.93
C THR A 138 11.89 24.10 -7.17
#